data_5d52a71318d125cbf4a48ffa2e77989e
#
_entry.id   5d52a71318d125cbf4a48ffa2e77989e
#
_cell.length_a   1.000
_cell.length_b   1.000
_cell.length_c   1.000
_cell.angle_alpha   90.00
_cell.angle_beta   90.00
_cell.angle_gamma   90.00
#
_symmetry.space_group_name_H-M   'P 1'
#
loop_
_entity.id
_entity.type
_entity.pdbx_description
1 polymer ?
#
loop_
_entity_poly.entity_id
_entity_poly.type
_entity_poly.pdbx_seq_one_letter_code
_entity_poly.pdbx_strand_id
1 'polypeptide(L)'
;MVCHGPCIHTSRAGPFRKLSEELDGTDMSHEILATIAQVAVTLAGFSGVIFALGNRSGRSLTAKEESGLTHMLLTSFGPVLISLSALVLLSSGMETGSAWRISCGITGVFCFTGSTKAMIDEVKGRHSLPKIIAWVSPIGAQVLGACNLVIAAGFFLVYADVLLEATLIYLLWISIVYFISLLKQEQVAG
;
A
#
# COMPACT_ATOMS: atom_id res chain seq x y z
N MET A 1 33.67 19.09 -57.06
CA MET A 1 33.26 19.72 -55.79
C MET A 1 31.96 19.10 -55.37
N VAL A 2 31.99 18.14 -54.43
CA VAL A 2 30.82 17.38 -53.97
C VAL A 2 30.58 17.86 -52.54
N CYS A 3 29.48 18.58 -52.29
CA CYS A 3 29.07 19.02 -50.96
C CYS A 3 28.37 17.87 -50.25
N HIS A 4 29.02 17.25 -49.25
CA HIS A 4 28.44 16.39 -48.26
C HIS A 4 27.86 17.25 -47.15
N GLY A 5 26.54 17.50 -47.15
CA GLY A 5 25.82 18.08 -46.05
C GLY A 5 25.41 16.99 -45.04
N PRO A 6 25.54 17.18 -43.74
CA PRO A 6 25.07 16.23 -42.75
C PRO A 6 23.54 16.21 -42.69
N CYS A 7 22.92 15.08 -43.03
CA CYS A 7 21.50 14.84 -42.76
C CYS A 7 21.28 14.77 -41.25
N ILE A 8 20.78 15.84 -40.65
CA ILE A 8 20.25 15.85 -39.29
C ILE A 8 18.92 15.10 -39.32
N HIS A 9 18.96 13.82 -38.95
CA HIS A 9 17.78 13.00 -38.71
C HIS A 9 17.17 13.43 -37.38
N THR A 10 16.40 14.52 -37.37
CA THR A 10 15.50 14.84 -36.26
C THR A 10 14.37 13.83 -36.26
N SER A 11 14.57 12.73 -35.53
CA SER A 11 13.54 11.74 -35.27
C SER A 11 12.47 12.42 -34.36
N ARG A 12 11.50 13.09 -35.01
CA ARG A 12 10.26 13.50 -34.36
C ARG A 12 9.51 12.23 -34.04
N ALA A 13 9.68 11.75 -32.78
CA ALA A 13 8.81 10.73 -32.25
C ALA A 13 7.38 11.26 -32.36
N GLY A 14 6.59 10.67 -33.28
CA GLY A 14 5.23 11.12 -33.56
C GLY A 14 4.31 10.96 -32.33
N PRO A 15 3.19 11.69 -32.29
CA PRO A 15 2.23 11.63 -31.18
C PRO A 15 1.73 10.22 -30.86
N PHE A 16 1.73 9.33 -31.84
CA PHE A 16 1.37 7.91 -31.69
C PHE A 16 2.30 7.11 -30.77
N ARG A 17 3.60 7.44 -30.74
CA ARG A 17 4.56 6.74 -29.86
C ARG A 17 4.34 7.12 -28.38
N LYS A 18 4.01 8.36 -28.10
CA LYS A 18 3.65 8.78 -26.75
C LYS A 18 2.35 8.11 -26.27
N LEU A 19 1.36 7.96 -27.16
CA LEU A 19 0.10 7.32 -26.83
C LEU A 19 0.29 5.82 -26.54
N SER A 20 1.16 5.13 -27.28
CA SER A 20 1.44 3.71 -27.01
C SER A 20 2.24 3.48 -25.73
N GLU A 21 3.18 4.37 -25.38
CA GLU A 21 3.93 4.30 -24.14
C GLU A 21 3.04 4.62 -22.92
N GLU A 22 2.06 5.51 -23.07
CA GLU A 22 1.11 5.87 -22.00
C GLU A 22 0.07 4.76 -21.79
N LEU A 23 -0.40 4.10 -22.85
CA LEU A 23 -1.30 2.94 -22.75
C LEU A 23 -0.62 1.73 -22.13
N ASP A 24 0.63 1.46 -22.48
CA ASP A 24 1.41 0.34 -21.94
C ASP A 24 1.69 0.51 -20.44
N GLY A 25 1.96 1.76 -20.00
CA GLY A 25 2.15 2.09 -18.58
C GLY A 25 0.88 1.94 -17.74
N THR A 26 -0.28 2.32 -18.26
CA THR A 26 -1.56 2.16 -17.54
C THR A 26 -1.96 0.69 -17.39
N ASP A 27 -1.77 -0.13 -18.41
CA ASP A 27 -2.06 -1.57 -18.37
C ASP A 27 -1.19 -2.27 -17.31
N MET A 28 0.11 -1.93 -17.22
CA MET A 28 1.01 -2.50 -16.22
C MET A 28 0.57 -2.12 -14.80
N SER A 29 0.21 -0.88 -14.53
CA SER A 29 -0.26 -0.46 -13.20
C SER A 29 -1.56 -1.15 -12.80
N HIS A 30 -2.48 -1.41 -13.74
CA HIS A 30 -3.70 -2.18 -13.49
C HIS A 30 -3.39 -3.62 -13.05
N GLU A 31 -2.45 -4.28 -13.70
CA GLU A 31 -2.03 -5.65 -13.37
C GLU A 31 -1.37 -5.72 -11.99
N ILE A 32 -0.49 -4.77 -11.67
CA ILE A 32 0.15 -4.68 -10.36
C ILE A 32 -0.87 -4.46 -9.25
N LEU A 33 -1.78 -3.51 -9.40
CA LEU A 33 -2.84 -3.24 -8.42
C LEU A 33 -3.75 -4.44 -8.20
N ALA A 34 -4.11 -5.17 -9.26
CA ALA A 34 -4.90 -6.40 -9.16
C ALA A 34 -4.14 -7.50 -8.40
N THR A 35 -2.84 -7.65 -8.67
CA THR A 35 -1.98 -8.61 -7.96
C THR A 35 -1.86 -8.25 -6.48
N ILE A 36 -1.64 -6.99 -6.14
CA ILE A 36 -1.59 -6.49 -4.75
C ILE A 36 -2.90 -6.81 -4.05
N ALA A 37 -4.05 -6.54 -4.69
CA ALA A 37 -5.36 -6.85 -4.11
C ALA A 37 -5.53 -8.35 -3.83
N GLN A 38 -5.10 -9.25 -4.73
CA GLN A 38 -5.17 -10.70 -4.54
C GLN A 38 -4.30 -11.16 -3.37
N VAL A 39 -3.07 -10.69 -3.27
CA VAL A 39 -2.17 -11.01 -2.14
C VAL A 39 -2.76 -10.51 -0.83
N ALA A 40 -3.28 -9.29 -0.81
CA ALA A 40 -3.90 -8.69 0.36
C ALA A 40 -5.14 -9.46 0.83
N VAL A 41 -6.02 -9.90 -0.08
CA VAL A 41 -7.19 -10.75 0.24
C VAL A 41 -6.74 -12.09 0.84
N THR A 42 -5.69 -12.68 0.30
CA THR A 42 -5.14 -13.94 0.83
C THR A 42 -4.66 -13.77 2.27
N LEU A 43 -3.89 -12.71 2.55
CA LEU A 43 -3.44 -12.39 3.91
C LEU A 43 -4.59 -12.09 4.86
N ALA A 44 -5.60 -11.35 4.40
CA ALA A 44 -6.80 -11.08 5.18
C ALA A 44 -7.58 -12.36 5.50
N GLY A 45 -7.67 -13.31 4.56
CA GLY A 45 -8.29 -14.61 4.76
C GLY A 45 -7.56 -15.44 5.82
N PHE A 46 -6.24 -15.52 5.77
CA PHE A 46 -5.44 -16.19 6.80
C PHE A 46 -5.61 -15.56 8.18
N SER A 47 -5.67 -14.24 8.25
CA SER A 47 -5.93 -13.49 9.49
C SER A 47 -7.28 -13.88 10.10
N GLY A 48 -8.31 -14.00 9.28
CA GLY A 48 -9.65 -14.42 9.70
C GLY A 48 -9.67 -15.84 10.27
N VAL A 49 -8.92 -16.77 9.64
CA VAL A 49 -8.81 -18.15 10.13
C VAL A 49 -8.12 -18.21 11.50
N ILE A 50 -7.02 -17.49 11.69
CA ILE A 50 -6.32 -17.43 12.98
C ILE A 50 -7.23 -16.86 14.07
N PHE A 51 -7.96 -15.78 13.76
CA PHE A 51 -8.94 -15.21 14.69
C PHE A 51 -10.02 -16.21 15.09
N ALA A 52 -10.56 -16.94 14.12
CA ALA A 52 -11.60 -17.94 14.37
C ALA A 52 -11.09 -19.11 15.22
N LEU A 53 -9.85 -19.55 15.00
CA LEU A 53 -9.23 -20.64 15.78
C LEU A 53 -8.89 -20.18 17.20
N GLY A 54 -8.33 -18.96 17.38
CA GLY A 54 -8.02 -18.41 18.69
C GLY A 54 -9.27 -18.21 19.55
N ASN A 55 -10.38 -17.77 18.97
CA ASN A 55 -11.65 -17.59 19.69
C ASN A 55 -12.32 -18.92 20.07
N ARG A 56 -12.02 -20.01 19.36
CA ARG A 56 -12.57 -21.34 19.65
C ARG A 56 -12.02 -21.98 20.92
N SER A 57 -10.84 -21.57 21.36
CA SER A 57 -10.19 -22.08 22.59
C SER A 57 -10.81 -21.55 23.89
N GLY A 58 -11.83 -20.71 23.84
CA GLY A 58 -12.48 -20.13 25.03
C GLY A 58 -11.60 -19.17 25.84
N ARG A 59 -10.39 -18.86 25.32
CA ARG A 59 -9.45 -17.93 25.97
C ARG A 59 -9.79 -16.51 25.56
N SER A 60 -9.97 -15.63 26.53
CA SER A 60 -10.08 -14.19 26.27
C SER A 60 -8.75 -13.67 25.73
N LEU A 61 -8.79 -12.98 24.58
CA LEU A 61 -7.62 -12.32 24.01
C LEU A 61 -7.07 -11.26 24.99
N THR A 62 -5.78 -11.21 25.13
CA THR A 62 -5.13 -10.11 25.87
C THR A 62 -5.24 -8.81 25.06
N ALA A 63 -5.18 -7.66 25.73
CA ALA A 63 -5.23 -6.35 25.05
C ALA A 63 -4.12 -6.17 23.99
N LYS A 64 -2.98 -6.88 24.14
CA LYS A 64 -1.89 -6.90 23.16
C LYS A 64 -2.24 -7.72 21.92
N GLU A 65 -2.83 -8.89 22.12
CA GLU A 65 -3.27 -9.77 21.02
C GLU A 65 -4.38 -9.11 20.21
N GLU A 66 -5.35 -8.48 20.87
CA GLU A 66 -6.43 -7.73 20.25
C GLU A 66 -5.91 -6.55 19.40
N SER A 67 -4.98 -5.75 19.96
CA SER A 67 -4.35 -4.65 19.23
C SER A 67 -3.56 -5.15 18.03
N GLY A 68 -2.74 -6.18 18.18
CA GLY A 68 -1.95 -6.77 17.10
C GLY A 68 -2.83 -7.29 15.98
N LEU A 69 -3.91 -7.97 16.32
CA LEU A 69 -4.88 -8.51 15.35
C LEU A 69 -5.63 -7.40 14.61
N THR A 70 -6.03 -6.35 15.32
CA THR A 70 -6.68 -5.18 14.72
C THR A 70 -5.75 -4.49 13.71
N HIS A 71 -4.47 -4.28 14.08
CA HIS A 71 -3.49 -3.68 13.17
C HIS A 71 -3.22 -4.57 11.95
N MET A 72 -3.10 -5.88 12.14
CA MET A 72 -2.92 -6.82 11.06
C MET A 72 -4.09 -6.81 10.08
N LEU A 73 -5.33 -6.85 10.59
CA LEU A 73 -6.53 -6.74 9.75
C LEU A 73 -6.57 -5.42 8.99
N LEU A 74 -6.32 -4.30 9.66
CA LEU A 74 -6.34 -2.98 9.04
C LEU A 74 -5.29 -2.86 7.92
N THR A 75 -4.06 -3.35 8.16
CA THR A 75 -2.97 -3.32 7.17
C THR A 75 -3.13 -4.33 6.04
N SER A 76 -3.97 -5.37 6.20
CA SER A 76 -4.32 -6.32 5.13
C SER A 76 -5.50 -5.81 4.30
N PHE A 77 -6.60 -5.38 4.94
CA PHE A 77 -7.78 -4.91 4.23
C PHE A 77 -7.60 -3.54 3.57
N GLY A 78 -6.76 -2.66 4.16
CA GLY A 78 -6.46 -1.36 3.61
C GLY A 78 -5.98 -1.41 2.16
N PRO A 79 -4.90 -2.15 1.85
CA PRO A 79 -4.42 -2.32 0.48
C PRO A 79 -5.47 -2.87 -0.48
N VAL A 80 -6.32 -3.82 -0.04
CA VAL A 80 -7.43 -4.34 -0.87
C VAL A 80 -8.36 -3.22 -1.30
N LEU A 81 -8.89 -2.47 -0.31
CA LEU A 81 -9.85 -1.41 -0.57
C LEU A 81 -9.25 -0.28 -1.41
N ILE A 82 -8.00 0.10 -1.12
CA ILE A 82 -7.30 1.14 -1.86
C ILE A 82 -7.03 0.70 -3.30
N SER A 83 -6.51 -0.52 -3.53
CA SER A 83 -6.26 -1.05 -4.88
C SER A 83 -7.54 -1.14 -5.69
N LEU A 84 -8.63 -1.66 -5.10
CA LEU A 84 -9.91 -1.76 -5.78
C LEU A 84 -10.50 -0.38 -6.10
N SER A 85 -10.41 0.58 -5.16
CA SER A 85 -10.88 1.96 -5.42
C SER A 85 -10.06 2.64 -6.50
N ALA A 86 -8.74 2.45 -6.54
CA ALA A 86 -7.88 2.96 -7.60
C ALA A 86 -8.25 2.37 -8.96
N LEU A 87 -8.46 1.04 -9.04
CA LEU A 87 -8.90 0.36 -10.27
C LEU A 87 -10.26 0.89 -10.77
N VAL A 88 -11.23 1.08 -9.86
CA VAL A 88 -12.55 1.65 -10.20
C VAL A 88 -12.41 3.08 -10.70
N LEU A 89 -11.58 3.92 -10.07
CA LEU A 89 -11.35 5.29 -10.52
C LEU A 89 -10.70 5.34 -11.89
N LEU A 90 -9.69 4.50 -12.15
CA LEU A 90 -9.00 4.41 -13.43
C LEU A 90 -9.94 3.91 -14.55
N SER A 91 -10.86 2.97 -14.23
CA SER A 91 -11.82 2.42 -15.19
C SER A 91 -13.06 3.31 -15.41
N SER A 92 -13.29 4.32 -14.56
CA SER A 92 -14.47 5.19 -14.63
C SER A 92 -14.46 6.22 -15.76
N GLY A 93 -13.39 6.28 -16.57
CA GLY A 93 -13.21 7.28 -17.63
C GLY A 93 -12.83 8.67 -17.13
N MET A 94 -12.48 8.81 -15.85
CA MET A 94 -11.90 10.04 -15.31
C MET A 94 -10.52 10.29 -15.92
N GLU A 95 -10.10 11.56 -15.93
CA GLU A 95 -8.73 11.91 -16.27
C GLU A 95 -7.76 11.15 -15.34
N THR A 96 -6.79 10.45 -15.94
CA THR A 96 -5.84 9.58 -15.23
C THR A 96 -5.13 10.31 -14.07
N GLY A 97 -4.72 11.58 -14.29
CA GLY A 97 -4.11 12.39 -13.24
C GLY A 97 -5.02 12.64 -12.03
N SER A 98 -6.31 12.84 -12.26
CA SER A 98 -7.31 13.03 -11.20
C SER A 98 -7.56 11.74 -10.43
N ALA A 99 -7.62 10.59 -11.10
CA ALA A 99 -7.78 9.29 -10.48
C ALA A 99 -6.61 8.97 -9.54
N TRP A 100 -5.38 9.20 -9.98
CA TRP A 100 -4.18 9.03 -9.14
C TRP A 100 -4.15 9.97 -7.93
N ARG A 101 -4.52 11.24 -8.11
CA ARG A 101 -4.59 12.20 -7.00
C ARG A 101 -5.56 11.76 -5.91
N ILE A 102 -6.74 11.29 -6.29
CA ILE A 102 -7.76 10.80 -5.33
C ILE A 102 -7.23 9.55 -4.63
N SER A 103 -6.67 8.60 -5.36
CA SER A 103 -6.13 7.36 -4.80
C SER A 103 -4.99 7.63 -3.82
N CYS A 104 -4.04 8.51 -4.16
CA CYS A 104 -2.97 8.95 -3.26
C CYS A 104 -3.53 9.69 -2.03
N GLY A 105 -4.57 10.51 -2.20
CA GLY A 105 -5.23 11.20 -1.09
C GLY A 105 -5.84 10.22 -0.08
N ILE A 106 -6.60 9.24 -0.56
CA ILE A 106 -7.20 8.19 0.27
C ILE A 106 -6.09 7.41 1.00
N THR A 107 -5.04 7.00 0.29
CA THR A 107 -3.90 6.27 0.85
C THR A 107 -3.17 7.07 1.91
N GLY A 108 -2.92 8.34 1.65
CA GLY A 108 -2.26 9.24 2.59
C GLY A 108 -3.04 9.37 3.90
N VAL A 109 -4.34 9.65 3.83
CA VAL A 109 -5.21 9.74 5.01
C VAL A 109 -5.25 8.41 5.77
N PHE A 110 -5.37 7.29 5.06
CA PHE A 110 -5.36 5.96 5.66
C PHE A 110 -4.06 5.67 6.42
N CYS A 111 -2.89 5.96 5.82
CA CYS A 111 -1.59 5.79 6.45
C CYS A 111 -1.43 6.68 7.70
N PHE A 112 -1.88 7.94 7.65
CA PHE A 112 -1.82 8.85 8.79
C PHE A 112 -2.68 8.36 9.96
N THR A 113 -3.94 8.00 9.70
CA THR A 113 -4.85 7.55 10.75
C THR A 113 -4.40 6.23 11.36
N GLY A 114 -3.97 5.27 10.53
CA GLY A 114 -3.47 3.97 10.97
C GLY A 114 -2.18 4.07 11.78
N SER A 115 -1.20 4.85 11.31
CA SER A 115 0.08 5.02 11.99
C SER A 115 -0.05 5.81 13.29
N THR A 116 -0.90 6.82 13.34
CA THR A 116 -1.18 7.57 14.58
C THR A 116 -1.77 6.66 15.64
N LYS A 117 -2.73 5.79 15.27
CA LYS A 117 -3.28 4.79 16.20
C LYS A 117 -2.21 3.82 16.69
N ALA A 118 -1.34 3.32 15.78
CA ALA A 118 -0.25 2.43 16.15
C ALA A 118 0.73 3.08 17.14
N MET A 119 1.07 4.36 16.96
CA MET A 119 1.91 5.12 17.90
C MET A 119 1.24 5.28 19.27
N ILE A 120 -0.05 5.56 19.31
CA ILE A 120 -0.80 5.67 20.57
C ILE A 120 -0.82 4.32 21.31
N ASP A 121 -1.00 3.21 20.60
CA ASP A 121 -1.02 1.88 21.19
C ASP A 121 0.38 1.48 21.69
N GLU A 122 1.46 1.91 21.03
CA GLU A 122 2.84 1.73 21.50
C GLU A 122 3.08 2.48 22.82
N VAL A 123 2.72 3.76 22.88
CA VAL A 123 2.85 4.57 24.11
C VAL A 123 2.07 3.97 25.28
N LYS A 124 0.92 3.35 25.00
CA LYS A 124 0.10 2.64 25.99
C LYS A 124 0.63 1.24 26.35
N GLY A 125 1.73 0.81 25.76
CA GLY A 125 2.33 -0.52 25.97
C GLY A 125 1.48 -1.69 25.52
N ARG A 126 0.57 -1.46 24.57
CA ARG A 126 -0.34 -2.47 24.00
C ARG A 126 0.23 -3.20 22.78
N HIS A 127 1.44 -2.87 22.37
CA HIS A 127 2.06 -3.46 21.18
C HIS A 127 2.63 -4.84 21.47
N SER A 128 2.48 -5.74 20.48
CA SER A 128 3.00 -7.12 20.49
C SER A 128 4.37 -7.26 19.81
N LEU A 129 4.83 -6.21 19.11
CA LEU A 129 6.06 -6.23 18.31
C LEU A 129 7.31 -5.87 19.14
N PRO A 130 8.51 -6.34 18.71
CA PRO A 130 9.76 -5.82 19.24
C PRO A 130 9.85 -4.29 19.07
N LYS A 131 10.34 -3.59 20.10
CA LYS A 131 10.35 -2.12 20.17
C LYS A 131 10.84 -1.42 18.90
N ILE A 132 11.88 -1.93 18.25
CA ILE A 132 12.43 -1.34 17.02
C ILE A 132 11.37 -1.37 15.90
N ILE A 133 10.75 -2.52 15.67
CA ILE A 133 9.75 -2.70 14.60
C ILE A 133 8.49 -1.90 14.91
N ALA A 134 8.09 -1.85 16.18
CA ALA A 134 6.94 -1.09 16.66
C ALA A 134 7.05 0.41 16.39
N TRP A 135 8.26 0.98 16.36
CA TRP A 135 8.50 2.38 16.00
C TRP A 135 8.75 2.60 14.51
N VAL A 136 9.53 1.72 13.87
CA VAL A 136 9.88 1.85 12.45
C VAL A 136 8.63 1.73 11.57
N SER A 137 7.73 0.81 11.89
CA SER A 137 6.52 0.57 11.12
C SER A 137 5.59 1.81 11.01
N PRO A 138 5.17 2.48 12.09
CA PRO A 138 4.30 3.65 11.98
C PRO A 138 5.03 4.88 11.41
N ILE A 139 6.33 5.06 11.70
CA ILE A 139 7.11 6.17 11.13
C ILE A 139 7.21 6.04 9.61
N GLY A 140 7.54 4.84 9.11
CA GLY A 140 7.58 4.59 7.67
C GLY A 140 6.22 4.83 6.99
N ALA A 141 5.13 4.37 7.61
CA ALA A 141 3.78 4.62 7.10
C ALA A 141 3.42 6.12 7.10
N GLN A 142 3.86 6.90 8.09
CA GLN A 142 3.65 8.36 8.09
C GLN A 142 4.43 9.06 6.98
N VAL A 143 5.70 8.68 6.76
CA VAL A 143 6.51 9.26 5.68
C VAL A 143 5.88 8.97 4.32
N LEU A 144 5.52 7.71 4.04
CA LEU A 144 4.86 7.33 2.80
C LEU A 144 3.49 8.00 2.66
N GLY A 145 2.73 8.10 3.75
CA GLY A 145 1.47 8.82 3.79
C GLY A 145 1.63 10.31 3.45
N ALA A 146 2.65 10.98 4.01
CA ALA A 146 2.95 12.37 3.70
C ALA A 146 3.31 12.55 2.22
N CYS A 147 4.15 11.68 1.66
CA CYS A 147 4.49 11.71 0.23
C CYS A 147 3.24 11.53 -0.65
N ASN A 148 2.34 10.60 -0.31
CA ASN A 148 1.08 10.43 -1.01
C ASN A 148 0.19 11.67 -0.94
N LEU A 149 0.10 12.37 0.20
CA LEU A 149 -0.66 13.62 0.32
C LEU A 149 -0.06 14.75 -0.50
N VAL A 150 1.27 14.84 -0.62
CA VAL A 150 1.95 15.81 -1.49
C VAL A 150 1.57 15.57 -2.96
N ILE A 151 1.52 14.31 -3.40
CA ILE A 151 1.05 13.98 -4.76
C ILE A 151 -0.44 14.30 -4.93
N ALA A 152 -1.28 14.01 -3.94
CA ALA A 152 -2.69 14.35 -3.97
C ALA A 152 -2.92 15.88 -4.09
N ALA A 153 -2.02 16.69 -3.51
CA ALA A 153 -2.02 18.15 -3.68
C ALA A 153 -1.61 18.60 -5.09
N GLY A 154 -1.17 17.69 -5.95
CA GLY A 154 -0.82 17.96 -7.35
C GLY A 154 0.66 18.08 -7.66
N PHE A 155 1.53 17.86 -6.67
CA PHE A 155 2.98 17.84 -6.88
C PHE A 155 3.45 16.45 -7.31
N PHE A 156 4.42 16.37 -8.22
CA PHE A 156 5.10 15.13 -8.63
C PHE A 156 4.16 14.00 -9.14
N LEU A 157 3.08 14.34 -9.84
CA LEU A 157 2.11 13.37 -10.39
C LEU A 157 2.73 12.25 -11.24
N VAL A 158 3.90 12.49 -11.84
CA VAL A 158 4.65 11.51 -12.63
C VAL A 158 5.03 10.26 -11.81
N TYR A 159 5.12 10.37 -10.50
CA TYR A 159 5.50 9.27 -9.58
C TYR A 159 4.32 8.74 -8.79
N ALA A 160 3.09 9.11 -9.15
CA ALA A 160 1.89 8.78 -8.37
C ALA A 160 1.64 7.27 -8.30
N ASP A 161 1.75 6.58 -9.41
CA ASP A 161 1.61 5.13 -9.55
C ASP A 161 2.64 4.38 -8.71
N VAL A 162 3.93 4.66 -8.95
CA VAL A 162 5.04 4.01 -8.24
C VAL A 162 4.96 4.23 -6.73
N LEU A 163 4.64 5.45 -6.28
CA LEU A 163 4.55 5.75 -4.85
C LEU A 163 3.35 5.08 -4.20
N LEU A 164 2.20 5.03 -4.89
CA LEU A 164 1.02 4.32 -4.40
C LEU A 164 1.34 2.83 -4.23
N GLU A 165 1.88 2.19 -5.28
CA GLU A 165 2.24 0.77 -5.28
C GLU A 165 3.25 0.45 -4.18
N ALA A 166 4.32 1.24 -4.06
CA ALA A 166 5.31 1.09 -3.00
C ALA A 166 4.69 1.19 -1.60
N THR A 167 3.73 2.10 -1.41
CA THR A 167 3.01 2.26 -0.15
C THR A 167 2.16 1.03 0.17
N LEU A 168 1.45 0.50 -0.83
CA LEU A 168 0.63 -0.71 -0.67
C LEU A 168 1.48 -1.94 -0.34
N ILE A 169 2.62 -2.11 -1.02
CA ILE A 169 3.59 -3.19 -0.74
C ILE A 169 4.14 -3.04 0.68
N TYR A 170 4.44 -1.82 1.11
CA TYR A 170 4.90 -1.56 2.48
C TYR A 170 3.85 -1.94 3.53
N LEU A 171 2.57 -1.63 3.31
CA LEU A 171 1.48 -2.04 4.20
C LEU A 171 1.34 -3.56 4.26
N LEU A 172 1.48 -4.27 3.14
CA LEU A 172 1.48 -5.74 3.10
C LEU A 172 2.66 -6.32 3.88
N TRP A 173 3.86 -5.74 3.75
CA TRP A 173 5.02 -6.14 4.52
C TRP A 173 4.77 -5.99 6.03
N ILE A 174 4.21 -4.88 6.46
CA ILE A 174 3.81 -4.67 7.87
C ILE A 174 2.82 -5.75 8.31
N SER A 175 1.81 -6.06 7.48
CA SER A 175 0.83 -7.11 7.80
C SER A 175 1.48 -8.48 8.04
N ILE A 176 2.47 -8.86 7.20
CA ILE A 176 3.23 -10.10 7.36
C ILE A 176 4.02 -10.09 8.67
N VAL A 177 4.62 -8.97 9.05
CA VAL A 177 5.38 -8.85 10.30
C VAL A 177 4.47 -9.03 11.51
N TYR A 178 3.28 -8.43 11.51
CA TYR A 178 2.28 -8.64 12.56
C TYR A 178 1.84 -10.11 12.64
N PHE A 179 1.59 -10.74 11.48
CA PHE A 179 1.21 -12.14 11.37
C PHE A 179 2.25 -13.06 12.03
N ILE A 180 3.53 -12.90 11.66
CA ILE A 180 4.63 -13.70 12.23
C ILE A 180 4.76 -13.46 13.74
N SER A 181 4.56 -12.22 14.20
CA SER A 181 4.62 -11.89 15.62
C SER A 181 3.54 -12.60 16.43
N LEU A 182 2.31 -12.65 15.90
CA LEU A 182 1.19 -13.35 16.55
C LEU A 182 1.43 -14.85 16.63
N LEU A 183 1.93 -15.48 15.57
CA LEU A 183 2.27 -16.91 15.57
C LEU A 183 3.33 -17.27 16.62
N LYS A 184 4.35 -16.41 16.80
CA LYS A 184 5.38 -16.65 17.83
C LYS A 184 4.84 -16.57 19.25
N GLN A 185 3.85 -15.73 19.50
CA GLN A 185 3.23 -15.62 20.83
C GLN A 185 2.43 -16.88 21.20
N GLU A 186 1.74 -17.50 20.27
CA GLU A 186 1.02 -18.75 20.51
C GLU A 186 1.97 -19.90 20.89
N GLN A 187 3.16 -19.97 20.27
CA GLN A 187 4.15 -21.01 20.56
C GLN A 187 4.77 -20.91 21.97
N VAL A 188 4.79 -19.72 22.56
CA VAL A 188 5.37 -19.50 23.90
C VAL A 188 4.33 -19.74 25.00
N ALA A 189 3.03 -19.70 24.65
CA ALA A 189 1.93 -19.83 25.60
C ALA A 189 1.43 -21.28 25.75
N GLY A 190 1.83 -22.23 24.89
CA GLY A 190 1.54 -23.68 24.95
C GLY A 190 2.71 -24.47 25.45
#